data_633c8ba7297b66a42c30e058b7cd16ba
#
_entry.id   633c8ba7297b66a42c30e058b7cd16ba
#
_cell.length_a   1.000
_cell.length_b   1.000
_cell.length_c   1.000
_cell.angle_alpha   90.00
_cell.angle_beta   90.00
_cell.angle_gamma   90.00
#
_symmetry.space_group_name_H-M   'P 1'
#
loop_
_entity.id
_entity.type
_entity.pdbx_description
1 polymer ?
#
loop_
_entity_poly.entity_id
_entity_poly.type
_entity_poly.pdbx_seq_one_letter_code
_entity_poly.pdbx_strand_id
1 'polypeptide(L)'
;MPHIYYMRVKIPILRLATLLVLFQMGCMGGCYSTKQSLTETAQPNERMPFASFVRVEATHAIQACQTITDKDGKKGEKCTVGAVRYTSSGAIIGHSDVDPTIAYALTAGHSCQKKIKDKKIDGFSLTTVASTYVTLSYRGVLKGAEIVAYDMTADVCVLKVTGYKARHRPRVIPISKKMPRMGEKVYNPAAPRGIFGPGMLLMFDGYYAGVGYKSYMFFTLPTKPGSSGSPILNAKGELVSMIFAGFPAMESVGLGSNLNSIRTFVIDTVVSSEMDLWARKNMSLDSTEIKTIEPPRP
;
A
#
# COMPACT_ATOMS: atom_id res chain seq x y z
N MET A 1 -32.61 4.59 -15.53
CA MET A 1 -32.76 3.11 -15.51
C MET A 1 -32.38 2.60 -16.89
N PRO A 2 -31.28 1.88 -17.06
CA PRO A 2 -31.02 1.18 -18.31
C PRO A 2 -31.38 -0.31 -18.15
N HIS A 3 -32.18 -0.77 -19.09
CA HIS A 3 -32.59 -2.15 -19.23
C HIS A 3 -31.42 -3.05 -19.60
N ILE A 4 -31.20 -4.10 -18.80
CA ILE A 4 -30.24 -5.16 -19.09
C ILE A 4 -31.00 -6.23 -19.89
N TYR A 5 -30.66 -6.38 -21.18
CA TYR A 5 -31.15 -7.47 -22.03
C TYR A 5 -30.27 -8.72 -21.78
N TYR A 6 -30.87 -9.76 -21.21
CA TYR A 6 -30.31 -11.10 -21.20
C TYR A 6 -30.58 -11.82 -22.51
N MET A 7 -29.58 -12.00 -23.35
CA MET A 7 -29.67 -12.86 -24.52
C MET A 7 -29.42 -14.32 -24.10
N ARG A 8 -30.52 -15.10 -24.09
CA ARG A 8 -30.46 -16.56 -23.94
C ARG A 8 -30.02 -17.17 -25.27
N VAL A 9 -28.78 -17.65 -25.36
CA VAL A 9 -28.31 -18.48 -26.48
C VAL A 9 -28.67 -19.94 -26.18
N LYS A 10 -29.63 -20.49 -26.96
CA LYS A 10 -29.94 -21.93 -26.96
C LYS A 10 -28.87 -22.63 -27.85
N ILE A 11 -28.00 -23.42 -27.27
CA ILE A 11 -27.07 -24.29 -27.99
C ILE A 11 -27.79 -25.65 -28.20
N PRO A 12 -27.97 -26.15 -29.45
CA PRO A 12 -28.54 -27.48 -29.69
C PRO A 12 -27.50 -28.58 -29.37
N ILE A 13 -27.92 -29.51 -28.50
CA ILE A 13 -27.15 -30.64 -27.92
C ILE A 13 -26.92 -31.80 -28.91
N LEU A 14 -26.87 -31.58 -30.19
CA LEU A 14 -26.82 -32.70 -31.14
C LEU A 14 -25.62 -32.69 -32.08
N ARG A 15 -24.41 -32.35 -31.63
CA ARG A 15 -23.17 -32.59 -32.39
C ARG A 15 -21.91 -32.82 -31.54
N LEU A 16 -22.03 -33.41 -30.35
CA LEU A 16 -20.88 -33.67 -29.48
C LEU A 16 -20.46 -35.16 -29.46
N ALA A 17 -21.09 -36.03 -30.26
CA ALA A 17 -20.80 -37.48 -30.21
C ALA A 17 -19.81 -37.97 -31.27
N THR A 18 -19.40 -37.15 -32.26
CA THR A 18 -18.56 -37.62 -33.37
C THR A 18 -17.12 -37.12 -33.34
N LEU A 19 -16.71 -36.36 -32.32
CA LEU A 19 -15.33 -35.85 -32.20
C LEU A 19 -14.47 -36.61 -31.17
N LEU A 20 -15.03 -37.60 -30.47
CA LEU A 20 -14.32 -38.33 -29.40
C LEU A 20 -13.66 -39.67 -29.86
N VAL A 21 -13.78 -40.06 -31.14
CA VAL A 21 -13.25 -41.36 -31.65
C VAL A 21 -11.95 -41.20 -32.45
N LEU A 22 -11.52 -39.99 -32.77
CA LEU A 22 -10.28 -39.78 -33.56
C LEU A 22 -9.06 -39.34 -32.72
N PHE A 23 -9.12 -39.36 -31.40
CA PHE A 23 -7.99 -38.96 -30.54
C PHE A 23 -7.30 -40.13 -29.81
N GLN A 24 -7.63 -41.40 -30.14
CA GLN A 24 -7.05 -42.55 -29.45
C GLN A 24 -6.02 -43.38 -30.28
N MET A 25 -5.61 -42.92 -31.45
CA MET A 25 -4.56 -43.60 -32.21
C MET A 25 -3.41 -42.65 -32.56
N GLY A 26 -2.57 -42.34 -31.60
CA GLY A 26 -1.41 -41.48 -31.88
C GLY A 26 -0.54 -41.13 -30.69
N CYS A 27 -0.33 -42.05 -29.73
CA CYS A 27 0.68 -41.89 -28.69
C CYS A 27 1.33 -43.20 -28.30
N MET A 28 2.03 -43.82 -29.26
CA MET A 28 3.14 -44.73 -28.93
C MET A 28 4.43 -44.07 -29.42
N GLY A 29 4.99 -43.21 -28.64
CA GLY A 29 6.26 -42.55 -28.88
C GLY A 29 6.65 -41.69 -27.69
N GLY A 30 7.42 -42.29 -26.74
CA GLY A 30 8.30 -41.58 -25.83
C GLY A 30 7.66 -40.55 -24.90
N CYS A 31 7.03 -41.00 -23.81
CA CYS A 31 6.89 -40.12 -22.63
C CYS A 31 8.29 -39.80 -22.08
N TYR A 32 8.96 -38.80 -22.63
CA TYR A 32 9.95 -38.04 -21.86
C TYR A 32 9.20 -37.27 -20.80
N SER A 33 9.09 -37.86 -19.62
CA SER A 33 8.76 -37.16 -18.40
C SER A 33 9.93 -36.21 -18.12
N THR A 34 9.93 -35.03 -18.71
CA THR A 34 10.64 -33.89 -18.14
C THR A 34 9.94 -33.59 -16.81
N LYS A 35 10.48 -34.13 -15.73
CA LYS A 35 10.33 -33.51 -14.42
C LYS A 35 10.91 -32.13 -14.57
N GLN A 36 10.12 -31.18 -15.07
CA GLN A 36 10.38 -29.77 -14.84
C GLN A 36 10.33 -29.60 -13.35
N SER A 37 11.50 -29.52 -12.77
CA SER A 37 11.68 -29.08 -11.40
C SER A 37 10.99 -27.73 -11.28
N LEU A 38 9.82 -27.67 -10.63
CA LEU A 38 9.14 -26.43 -10.24
C LEU A 38 9.95 -25.61 -9.21
N THR A 39 11.23 -25.91 -9.08
CA THR A 39 12.16 -25.27 -8.14
C THR A 39 13.08 -24.25 -8.79
N GLU A 40 12.90 -23.91 -10.06
CA GLU A 40 13.50 -22.69 -10.57
C GLU A 40 12.63 -21.51 -10.13
N THR A 41 12.66 -21.20 -8.83
CA THR A 41 12.30 -19.89 -8.34
C THR A 41 13.21 -18.91 -9.05
N ALA A 42 12.67 -18.23 -10.08
CA ALA A 42 13.37 -17.16 -10.75
C ALA A 42 13.97 -16.27 -9.64
N GLN A 43 15.31 -16.24 -9.58
CA GLN A 43 16.01 -15.41 -8.60
C GLN A 43 15.50 -13.97 -8.81
N PRO A 44 14.92 -13.31 -7.80
CA PRO A 44 14.48 -11.94 -7.96
C PRO A 44 15.68 -11.16 -8.49
N ASN A 45 15.48 -10.32 -9.51
CA ASN A 45 16.54 -9.45 -10.00
C ASN A 45 17.12 -8.71 -8.77
N GLU A 46 18.34 -8.98 -8.39
CA GLU A 46 18.98 -8.48 -7.17
C GLU A 46 18.94 -6.95 -7.05
N ARG A 47 18.80 -6.27 -8.19
CA ARG A 47 18.70 -4.80 -8.27
C ARG A 47 17.33 -4.27 -7.85
N MET A 48 16.26 -5.09 -7.93
CA MET A 48 14.92 -4.65 -7.58
C MET A 48 14.60 -5.00 -6.12
N PRO A 49 14.33 -4.01 -5.26
CA PRO A 49 14.17 -4.21 -3.82
C PRO A 49 12.76 -4.74 -3.47
N PHE A 50 12.34 -5.88 -4.03
CA PHE A 50 11.02 -6.48 -3.75
C PHE A 50 10.74 -6.67 -2.27
N ALA A 51 11.78 -7.00 -1.49
CA ALA A 51 11.66 -7.20 -0.05
C ALA A 51 11.33 -5.92 0.72
N SER A 52 11.45 -4.76 0.09
CA SER A 52 11.10 -3.45 0.66
C SER A 52 9.65 -3.06 0.38
N PHE A 53 8.98 -3.75 -0.53
CA PHE A 53 7.57 -3.50 -0.83
C PHE A 53 6.68 -3.97 0.32
N VAL A 54 5.66 -3.18 0.61
CA VAL A 54 4.60 -3.52 1.55
C VAL A 54 3.23 -3.21 0.96
N ARG A 55 2.25 -4.10 1.19
CA ARG A 55 0.85 -3.74 1.04
C ARG A 55 0.40 -3.07 2.33
N VAL A 56 -0.21 -1.91 2.22
CA VAL A 56 -0.76 -1.16 3.33
C VAL A 56 -2.26 -1.40 3.38
N GLU A 57 -2.78 -1.78 4.53
CA GLU A 57 -4.22 -1.89 4.79
C GLU A 57 -4.62 -0.88 5.85
N ALA A 58 -5.61 -0.06 5.53
CA ALA A 58 -6.28 0.84 6.46
C ALA A 58 -7.67 0.30 6.76
N THR A 59 -8.01 0.15 8.04
CA THR A 59 -9.36 -0.20 8.49
C THR A 59 -9.91 0.97 9.28
N HIS A 60 -11.05 1.52 8.84
CA HIS A 60 -11.74 2.61 9.50
C HIS A 60 -13.03 2.10 10.12
N ALA A 61 -13.17 2.26 11.43
CA ALA A 61 -14.45 2.08 12.10
C ALA A 61 -15.30 3.34 11.85
N ILE A 62 -16.45 3.17 11.21
CA ILE A 62 -17.36 4.25 10.82
C ILE A 62 -18.62 4.12 11.65
N GLN A 63 -18.95 5.17 12.38
CA GLN A 63 -20.24 5.33 13.03
C GLN A 63 -21.22 5.97 12.05
N ALA A 64 -22.37 5.33 11.84
CA ALA A 64 -23.48 5.84 11.05
C ALA A 64 -24.66 6.12 11.98
N CYS A 65 -25.05 7.38 12.12
CA CYS A 65 -26.15 7.82 12.97
C CYS A 65 -27.31 8.33 12.12
N GLN A 66 -28.54 7.91 12.45
CA GLN A 66 -29.77 8.40 11.84
C GLN A 66 -30.65 9.02 12.91
N THR A 67 -31.20 10.20 12.62
CA THR A 67 -32.20 10.81 13.48
C THR A 67 -33.51 10.01 13.35
N ILE A 68 -34.03 9.52 14.47
CA ILE A 68 -35.32 8.85 14.57
C ILE A 68 -36.27 9.70 15.42
N THR A 69 -37.53 9.66 15.08
CA THR A 69 -38.58 10.29 15.90
C THR A 69 -39.43 9.18 16.50
N ASP A 70 -39.59 9.16 17.81
CA ASP A 70 -40.42 8.19 18.51
C ASP A 70 -41.90 8.49 18.33
N LYS A 71 -42.78 7.63 18.90
CA LYS A 71 -44.21 7.76 18.80
C LYS A 71 -44.79 9.02 19.49
N ASP A 72 -44.00 9.59 20.40
CA ASP A 72 -44.34 10.79 21.18
C ASP A 72 -43.79 12.07 20.55
N GLY A 73 -43.21 11.97 19.32
CA GLY A 73 -42.63 13.09 18.59
C GLY A 73 -41.27 13.52 19.06
N LYS A 74 -40.65 12.79 20.00
CA LYS A 74 -39.33 13.10 20.52
C LYS A 74 -38.24 12.60 19.57
N LYS A 75 -37.33 13.48 19.19
CA LYS A 75 -36.19 13.16 18.32
C LYS A 75 -35.06 12.52 19.13
N GLY A 76 -34.55 11.42 18.65
CA GLY A 76 -33.38 10.73 19.17
C GLY A 76 -32.44 10.35 18.01
N GLU A 77 -31.25 9.85 18.33
CA GLU A 77 -30.32 9.31 17.35
C GLU A 77 -30.15 7.80 17.56
N LYS A 78 -30.20 7.05 16.46
CA LYS A 78 -29.84 5.63 16.42
C LYS A 78 -28.54 5.50 15.64
N CYS A 79 -27.50 4.98 16.28
CA CYS A 79 -26.18 4.80 15.70
C CYS A 79 -25.83 3.34 15.57
N THR A 80 -25.15 2.99 14.47
CA THR A 80 -24.50 1.69 14.24
C THR A 80 -23.06 1.91 13.88
N VAL A 81 -22.20 0.93 14.20
CA VAL A 81 -20.76 0.98 13.85
C VAL A 81 -20.47 -0.12 12.84
N GLY A 82 -19.86 0.25 11.73
CA GLY A 82 -19.35 -0.64 10.71
C GLY A 82 -17.86 -0.43 10.48
N ALA A 83 -17.25 -1.29 9.68
CA ALA A 83 -15.85 -1.14 9.29
C ALA A 83 -15.70 -1.09 7.78
N VAL A 84 -14.87 -0.17 7.29
CA VAL A 84 -14.48 -0.09 5.88
C VAL A 84 -12.98 -0.31 5.78
N ARG A 85 -12.59 -1.21 4.88
CA ARG A 85 -11.18 -1.54 4.63
C ARG A 85 -10.75 -1.00 3.28
N TYR A 86 -9.57 -0.40 3.25
CA TYR A 86 -8.89 0.07 2.05
C TYR A 86 -7.52 -0.59 1.94
N THR A 87 -7.10 -0.87 0.72
CA THR A 87 -5.76 -1.36 0.43
C THR A 87 -5.01 -0.35 -0.43
N SER A 88 -3.75 -0.20 -0.16
CA SER A 88 -2.79 0.60 -0.94
C SER A 88 -1.45 -0.12 -0.97
N SER A 89 -0.55 0.40 -1.75
CA SER A 89 0.84 -0.03 -1.85
C SER A 89 1.74 0.87 -1.01
N GLY A 90 2.95 0.41 -0.72
CA GLY A 90 3.95 1.20 -0.02
C GLY A 90 5.34 0.59 -0.13
N ALA A 91 6.32 1.28 0.42
CA ALA A 91 7.69 0.81 0.44
C ALA A 91 8.42 1.23 1.70
N ILE A 92 9.28 0.37 2.22
CA ILE A 92 10.18 0.71 3.34
C ILE A 92 11.30 1.62 2.82
N ILE A 93 11.40 2.81 3.43
CA ILE A 93 12.31 3.89 3.03
C ILE A 93 13.38 4.19 4.08
N GLY A 94 13.27 3.62 5.28
CA GLY A 94 14.23 3.84 6.36
C GLY A 94 14.01 2.89 7.52
N HIS A 95 15.00 2.84 8.40
CA HIS A 95 14.95 2.21 9.71
C HIS A 95 15.22 3.26 10.77
N SER A 96 14.66 3.06 11.96
CA SER A 96 15.05 3.88 13.10
C SER A 96 16.46 3.54 13.57
N ASP A 97 17.23 4.59 13.86
CA ASP A 97 18.55 4.51 14.50
C ASP A 97 18.41 4.41 16.03
N VAL A 98 17.28 4.90 16.57
CA VAL A 98 16.99 4.90 18.02
C VAL A 98 16.40 3.57 18.49
N ASP A 99 15.47 3.00 17.70
CA ASP A 99 14.79 1.73 18.01
C ASP A 99 14.92 0.75 16.84
N PRO A 100 15.72 -0.31 17.00
CA PRO A 100 15.92 -1.31 15.93
C PRO A 100 14.67 -2.10 15.55
N THR A 101 13.58 -1.98 16.26
CA THR A 101 12.31 -2.66 15.93
C THR A 101 11.42 -1.85 15.00
N ILE A 102 11.79 -0.59 14.71
CA ILE A 102 11.02 0.36 13.91
C ILE A 102 11.59 0.47 12.48
N ALA A 103 10.68 0.52 11.52
CA ALA A 103 10.97 0.90 10.14
C ALA A 103 9.97 1.98 9.69
N TYR A 104 10.38 2.80 8.72
CA TYR A 104 9.54 3.81 8.09
C TYR A 104 9.08 3.34 6.72
N ALA A 105 7.78 3.40 6.47
CA ALA A 105 7.19 3.08 5.17
C ALA A 105 6.58 4.33 4.55
N LEU A 106 6.79 4.51 3.24
CA LEU A 106 6.17 5.54 2.43
C LEU A 106 4.94 4.96 1.73
N THR A 107 3.84 5.70 1.72
CA THR A 107 2.60 5.40 0.98
C THR A 107 1.93 6.69 0.52
N ALA A 108 0.80 6.60 -0.21
CA ALA A 108 0.06 7.78 -0.67
C ALA A 108 -0.61 8.52 0.49
N GLY A 109 -0.60 9.86 0.45
CA GLY A 109 -1.18 10.73 1.47
C GLY A 109 -2.67 10.51 1.64
N HIS A 110 -3.42 10.38 0.54
CA HIS A 110 -4.85 10.10 0.61
C HIS A 110 -5.19 8.74 1.26
N SER A 111 -4.23 7.79 1.31
CA SER A 111 -4.42 6.53 2.04
C SER A 111 -4.39 6.73 3.57
N CYS A 112 -3.72 7.78 4.04
CA CYS A 112 -3.65 8.16 5.46
C CYS A 112 -4.78 9.10 5.88
N GLN A 113 -5.31 9.91 4.96
CA GLN A 113 -6.33 10.93 5.26
C GLN A 113 -7.77 10.42 5.18
N LYS A 114 -8.02 9.17 4.83
CA LYS A 114 -9.38 8.62 4.62
C LYS A 114 -10.25 8.62 5.90
N LYS A 115 -10.36 9.77 6.56
CA LYS A 115 -11.30 9.96 7.65
C LYS A 115 -12.56 10.63 7.10
N ILE A 116 -13.71 9.99 7.32
CA ILE A 116 -15.01 10.59 7.06
C ILE A 116 -15.35 11.42 8.30
N LYS A 117 -15.58 12.72 8.11
CA LYS A 117 -16.02 13.62 9.17
C LYS A 117 -17.36 14.19 8.77
N ASP A 118 -18.40 13.88 9.57
CA ASP A 118 -19.77 14.42 9.45
C ASP A 118 -20.36 14.43 8.04
N LYS A 119 -20.06 13.40 7.25
CA LYS A 119 -20.61 13.26 5.90
C LYS A 119 -22.04 12.73 5.97
N LYS A 120 -22.99 13.47 5.43
CA LYS A 120 -24.39 13.03 5.30
C LYS A 120 -24.58 12.26 3.99
N ILE A 121 -25.06 11.03 4.08
CA ILE A 121 -25.41 10.17 2.93
C ILE A 121 -26.73 9.48 3.27
N ASP A 122 -27.73 9.61 2.41
CA ASP A 122 -29.03 8.93 2.52
C ASP A 122 -29.70 9.07 3.91
N GLY A 123 -29.58 10.25 4.53
CA GLY A 123 -30.17 10.53 5.84
C GLY A 123 -29.31 10.06 7.03
N PHE A 124 -28.15 9.46 6.79
CA PHE A 124 -27.20 9.09 7.83
C PHE A 124 -26.08 10.13 7.95
N SER A 125 -25.69 10.43 9.17
CA SER A 125 -24.43 11.13 9.48
C SER A 125 -23.34 10.11 9.68
N LEU A 126 -22.27 10.18 8.89
CA LEU A 126 -21.14 9.24 8.90
C LEU A 126 -19.90 9.89 9.49
N THR A 127 -19.32 9.27 10.49
CA THR A 127 -18.07 9.75 11.13
C THR A 127 -17.11 8.60 11.36
N THR A 128 -15.82 8.78 11.04
CA THR A 128 -14.77 7.83 11.39
C THR A 128 -14.40 7.98 12.85
N VAL A 129 -14.65 6.95 13.66
CA VAL A 129 -14.39 6.94 15.11
C VAL A 129 -13.03 6.35 15.46
N ALA A 130 -12.50 5.44 14.63
CA ALA A 130 -11.18 4.87 14.81
C ALA A 130 -10.56 4.47 13.47
N SER A 131 -9.23 4.41 13.42
CA SER A 131 -8.49 3.96 12.25
C SER A 131 -7.29 3.12 12.69
N THR A 132 -7.10 2.00 12.04
CA THR A 132 -5.93 1.13 12.24
C THR A 132 -5.22 0.92 10.91
N TYR A 133 -3.91 0.86 10.96
CA TYR A 133 -3.05 0.62 9.80
C TYR A 133 -2.19 -0.60 10.05
N VAL A 134 -2.05 -1.43 9.03
CA VAL A 134 -1.16 -2.58 9.04
C VAL A 134 -0.41 -2.66 7.71
N THR A 135 0.80 -3.21 7.75
CA THR A 135 1.59 -3.49 6.56
C THR A 135 1.80 -4.99 6.42
N LEU A 136 1.62 -5.50 5.22
CA LEU A 136 1.94 -6.87 4.85
C LEU A 136 3.17 -6.86 3.95
N SER A 137 4.27 -7.45 4.40
CA SER A 137 5.51 -7.51 3.64
C SER A 137 5.49 -8.62 2.57
N TYR A 138 6.38 -8.53 1.59
CA TYR A 138 6.61 -9.56 0.58
C TYR A 138 6.85 -10.97 1.17
N ARG A 139 7.37 -11.06 2.39
CA ARG A 139 7.57 -12.33 3.11
C ARG A 139 6.34 -12.79 3.90
N GLY A 140 5.20 -12.14 3.76
CA GLY A 140 3.97 -12.49 4.49
C GLY A 140 3.93 -12.02 5.94
N VAL A 141 4.85 -11.15 6.36
CA VAL A 141 4.88 -10.64 7.73
C VAL A 141 3.93 -9.46 7.86
N LEU A 142 2.91 -9.61 8.71
CA LEU A 142 1.97 -8.54 9.06
C LEU A 142 2.52 -7.75 10.25
N LYS A 143 2.49 -6.42 10.16
CA LYS A 143 2.96 -5.49 11.19
C LYS A 143 1.99 -4.33 11.36
N GLY A 144 1.78 -3.90 12.61
CA GLY A 144 1.07 -2.67 12.93
C GLY A 144 1.84 -1.46 12.42
N ALA A 145 1.11 -0.43 12.02
CA ALA A 145 1.68 0.82 11.55
C ALA A 145 0.91 2.02 12.12
N GLU A 146 1.62 3.11 12.36
CA GLU A 146 1.08 4.39 12.82
C GLU A 146 1.46 5.48 11.81
N ILE A 147 0.55 6.43 11.59
CA ILE A 147 0.85 7.61 10.77
C ILE A 147 1.82 8.50 11.54
N VAL A 148 2.98 8.79 10.95
CA VAL A 148 3.90 9.83 11.45
C VAL A 148 3.44 11.20 10.96
N ALA A 149 3.33 11.35 9.64
CA ALA A 149 2.83 12.55 8.98
C ALA A 149 2.31 12.22 7.57
N TYR A 150 1.51 13.13 7.01
CA TYR A 150 1.11 13.10 5.61
C TYR A 150 1.00 14.52 5.03
N ASP A 151 1.28 14.65 3.74
CA ASP A 151 1.10 15.86 2.94
C ASP A 151 0.16 15.56 1.76
N MET A 152 -0.97 16.25 1.71
CA MET A 152 -1.96 16.08 0.65
C MET A 152 -1.61 16.83 -0.63
N THR A 153 -0.72 17.82 -0.56
CA THR A 153 -0.27 18.55 -1.75
C THR A 153 0.67 17.68 -2.59
N ALA A 154 1.60 17.01 -1.93
CA ALA A 154 2.49 16.04 -2.56
C ALA A 154 1.86 14.63 -2.67
N ASP A 155 0.74 14.40 -2.00
CA ASP A 155 0.05 13.11 -1.82
C ASP A 155 0.99 11.99 -1.30
N VAL A 156 1.69 12.29 -0.21
CA VAL A 156 2.64 11.39 0.45
C VAL A 156 2.30 11.19 1.92
N CYS A 157 2.58 10.01 2.45
CA CYS A 157 2.42 9.68 3.86
C CYS A 157 3.56 8.80 4.34
N VAL A 158 4.11 9.09 5.51
CA VAL A 158 5.07 8.24 6.22
C VAL A 158 4.37 7.52 7.36
N LEU A 159 4.54 6.20 7.38
CA LEU A 159 4.08 5.31 8.43
C LEU A 159 5.29 4.82 9.25
N LYS A 160 5.16 4.81 10.57
CA LYS A 160 6.04 4.10 11.49
C LYS A 160 5.52 2.68 11.68
N VAL A 161 6.30 1.70 11.25
CA VAL A 161 5.98 0.27 11.30
C VAL A 161 6.80 -0.37 12.43
N THR A 162 6.13 -0.98 13.40
CA THR A 162 6.75 -1.47 14.63
C THR A 162 6.83 -2.99 14.69
N GLY A 163 7.71 -3.52 15.57
CA GLY A 163 7.79 -4.94 15.90
C GLY A 163 8.62 -5.76 14.91
N TYR A 164 9.54 -5.15 14.17
CA TYR A 164 10.55 -5.90 13.44
C TYR A 164 11.60 -6.49 14.40
N LYS A 165 12.01 -7.72 14.13
CA LYS A 165 13.23 -8.28 14.76
C LYS A 165 14.43 -7.76 13.98
N ALA A 166 15.51 -7.34 14.64
CA ALA A 166 16.69 -6.75 14.00
C ALA A 166 17.20 -7.56 12.80
N ARG A 167 17.25 -8.89 12.92
CA ARG A 167 17.67 -9.83 11.85
C ARG A 167 16.69 -10.01 10.70
N HIS A 168 15.44 -9.52 10.84
CA HIS A 168 14.38 -9.68 9.85
C HIS A 168 13.87 -8.33 9.32
N ARG A 169 14.68 -7.29 9.43
CA ARG A 169 14.34 -5.99 8.87
C ARG A 169 14.21 -6.09 7.36
N PRO A 170 13.18 -5.48 6.76
CA PRO A 170 13.09 -5.40 5.29
C PRO A 170 14.22 -4.55 4.74
N ARG A 171 14.57 -4.75 3.47
CA ARG A 171 15.49 -3.85 2.79
C ARG A 171 14.84 -2.46 2.64
N VAL A 172 15.67 -1.43 2.64
CA VAL A 172 15.26 -0.04 2.43
C VAL A 172 15.41 0.29 0.95
N ILE A 173 14.42 0.99 0.37
CA ILE A 173 14.55 1.59 -0.96
C ILE A 173 15.24 2.95 -0.80
N PRO A 174 16.41 3.16 -1.39
CA PRO A 174 17.03 4.48 -1.40
C PRO A 174 16.23 5.45 -2.26
N ILE A 175 16.07 6.68 -1.78
CA ILE A 175 15.42 7.74 -2.57
C ILE A 175 16.47 8.35 -3.50
N SER A 176 16.18 8.39 -4.79
CA SER A 176 17.10 8.94 -5.80
C SER A 176 17.43 10.40 -5.53
N LYS A 177 18.68 10.77 -5.78
CA LYS A 177 19.14 12.16 -5.71
C LYS A 177 18.84 12.96 -6.98
N LYS A 178 18.50 12.27 -8.07
CA LYS A 178 18.32 12.87 -9.39
C LYS A 178 16.93 12.55 -9.94
N MET A 179 16.31 13.55 -10.55
CA MET A 179 15.10 13.36 -11.33
C MET A 179 15.38 12.44 -12.52
N PRO A 180 14.43 11.56 -12.90
CA PRO A 180 14.56 10.76 -14.12
C PRO A 180 14.55 11.69 -15.36
N ARG A 181 15.15 11.22 -16.45
CA ARG A 181 15.10 11.91 -17.74
C ARG A 181 13.85 11.47 -18.50
N MET A 182 13.26 12.38 -19.29
CA MET A 182 12.15 12.01 -20.18
C MET A 182 12.54 10.83 -21.06
N GLY A 183 11.66 9.83 -21.13
CA GLY A 183 11.91 8.55 -21.82
C GLY A 183 12.76 7.55 -21.00
N GLU A 184 13.18 7.88 -19.79
CA GLU A 184 13.88 6.93 -18.92
C GLU A 184 12.94 5.81 -18.48
N LYS A 185 13.40 4.57 -18.60
CA LYS A 185 12.64 3.38 -18.18
C LYS A 185 12.53 3.34 -16.66
N VAL A 186 11.31 3.05 -16.19
CA VAL A 186 10.99 2.93 -14.77
C VAL A 186 10.24 1.63 -14.48
N TYR A 187 10.25 1.21 -13.22
CA TYR A 187 9.64 -0.01 -12.72
C TYR A 187 8.71 0.31 -11.56
N ASN A 188 7.57 -0.34 -11.50
CA ASN A 188 6.56 -0.09 -10.47
C ASN A 188 6.06 -1.42 -9.86
N PRO A 189 6.64 -1.87 -8.73
CA PRO A 189 6.04 -2.92 -7.93
C PRO A 189 4.77 -2.39 -7.25
N ALA A 190 3.63 -3.07 -7.44
CA ALA A 190 2.34 -2.60 -6.96
C ALA A 190 1.40 -3.75 -6.57
N ALA A 191 0.41 -3.44 -5.72
CA ALA A 191 -0.67 -4.34 -5.33
C ALA A 191 -2.04 -3.83 -5.82
N PRO A 192 -2.28 -3.71 -7.13
CA PRO A 192 -3.56 -3.25 -7.66
C PRO A 192 -4.69 -4.17 -7.18
N ARG A 193 -5.81 -3.58 -6.73
CA ARG A 193 -6.96 -4.28 -6.14
C ARG A 193 -6.58 -5.21 -4.98
N GLY A 194 -5.44 -4.95 -4.32
CA GLY A 194 -4.91 -5.77 -3.25
C GLY A 194 -4.30 -7.09 -3.71
N ILE A 195 -4.08 -7.29 -5.03
CA ILE A 195 -3.41 -8.48 -5.57
C ILE A 195 -1.95 -8.47 -5.12
N PHE A 196 -1.68 -9.22 -4.08
CA PHE A 196 -0.39 -9.34 -3.41
C PHE A 196 -0.43 -10.54 -2.46
N GLY A 197 0.66 -11.29 -2.39
CA GLY A 197 0.81 -12.41 -1.46
C GLY A 197 2.27 -12.70 -1.14
N PRO A 198 2.55 -13.58 -0.18
CA PRO A 198 3.91 -14.01 0.12
C PRO A 198 4.58 -14.58 -1.13
N GLY A 199 5.71 -14.01 -1.54
CA GLY A 199 6.43 -14.41 -2.74
C GLY A 199 5.80 -13.97 -4.07
N MET A 200 4.66 -13.25 -4.05
CA MET A 200 3.98 -12.75 -5.24
C MET A 200 3.80 -11.23 -5.18
N LEU A 201 4.33 -10.52 -6.15
CA LEU A 201 4.22 -9.08 -6.31
C LEU A 201 4.15 -8.74 -7.80
N LEU A 202 3.12 -8.01 -8.21
CA LEU A 202 3.03 -7.56 -9.60
C LEU A 202 4.07 -6.45 -9.84
N MET A 203 4.81 -6.61 -10.95
CA MET A 203 5.78 -5.65 -11.43
C MET A 203 5.32 -5.10 -12.78
N PHE A 204 5.18 -3.79 -12.84
CA PHE A 204 4.93 -3.08 -14.09
C PHE A 204 6.18 -2.32 -14.50
N ASP A 205 6.35 -2.09 -15.79
CA ASP A 205 7.38 -1.22 -16.32
C ASP A 205 6.79 -0.23 -17.34
N GLY A 206 7.49 0.88 -17.51
CA GLY A 206 7.08 1.97 -18.39
C GLY A 206 8.15 3.04 -18.44
N TYR A 207 7.76 4.25 -18.81
CA TYR A 207 8.69 5.35 -19.02
C TYR A 207 8.23 6.62 -18.30
N TYR A 208 9.19 7.40 -17.85
CA TYR A 208 8.92 8.75 -17.37
C TYR A 208 8.63 9.67 -18.53
N ALA A 209 7.46 10.32 -18.49
CA ALA A 209 6.96 11.19 -19.57
C ALA A 209 7.18 12.69 -19.30
N GLY A 210 7.57 13.07 -18.09
CA GLY A 210 7.82 14.48 -17.75
C GLY A 210 7.02 14.97 -16.56
N VAL A 211 7.17 16.27 -16.23
CA VAL A 211 6.40 16.97 -15.22
C VAL A 211 5.26 17.75 -15.91
N GLY A 212 4.07 17.61 -15.40
CA GLY A 212 2.89 18.31 -15.88
C GLY A 212 2.29 19.26 -14.86
N TYR A 213 0.97 19.46 -14.96
CA TYR A 213 0.19 20.33 -14.10
C TYR A 213 0.41 20.00 -12.60
N LYS A 214 0.48 21.03 -11.77
CA LYS A 214 0.75 20.93 -10.31
C LYS A 214 2.06 20.22 -9.95
N SER A 215 3.03 20.24 -10.85
CA SER A 215 4.33 19.54 -10.65
C SER A 215 4.22 18.03 -10.50
N TYR A 216 3.11 17.40 -10.90
CA TYR A 216 2.97 15.95 -10.91
C TYR A 216 3.85 15.32 -11.99
N MET A 217 4.43 14.19 -11.67
CA MET A 217 5.23 13.41 -12.60
C MET A 217 4.32 12.42 -13.35
N PHE A 218 4.47 12.33 -14.65
CA PHE A 218 3.69 11.45 -15.53
C PHE A 218 4.53 10.26 -15.95
N PHE A 219 3.89 9.10 -15.96
CA PHE A 219 4.53 7.82 -16.32
C PHE A 219 3.60 6.98 -17.20
N THR A 220 4.17 6.27 -18.17
CA THR A 220 3.41 5.28 -18.97
C THR A 220 3.29 3.97 -18.18
N LEU A 221 2.60 4.02 -17.04
CA LEU A 221 2.42 2.90 -16.12
C LEU A 221 0.93 2.64 -15.91
N PRO A 222 0.47 1.37 -15.99
CA PRO A 222 -0.90 1.04 -15.67
C PRO A 222 -1.16 1.24 -14.17
N THR A 223 -2.31 1.85 -13.85
CA THR A 223 -2.70 2.10 -12.47
C THR A 223 -4.14 1.65 -12.23
N LYS A 224 -4.38 1.06 -11.07
CA LYS A 224 -5.72 0.65 -10.59
C LYS A 224 -5.83 0.96 -9.10
N PRO A 225 -7.03 1.05 -8.53
CA PRO A 225 -7.21 1.14 -7.08
C PRO A 225 -6.35 0.10 -6.35
N GLY A 226 -5.62 0.51 -5.33
CA GLY A 226 -4.63 -0.31 -4.63
C GLY A 226 -3.18 -0.08 -5.10
N SER A 227 -2.95 0.49 -6.30
CA SER A 227 -1.61 0.93 -6.73
C SER A 227 -1.15 2.21 -6.03
N SER A 228 -2.05 2.99 -5.43
CA SER A 228 -1.69 4.20 -4.66
C SER A 228 -0.62 3.88 -3.61
N GLY A 229 0.45 4.68 -3.57
CA GLY A 229 1.60 4.46 -2.69
C GLY A 229 2.66 3.49 -3.23
N SER A 230 2.45 2.90 -4.42
CA SER A 230 3.48 2.04 -5.02
C SER A 230 4.70 2.84 -5.46
N PRO A 231 5.92 2.36 -5.13
CA PRO A 231 7.14 3.04 -5.51
C PRO A 231 7.38 2.96 -7.02
N ILE A 232 7.83 4.04 -7.62
CA ILE A 232 8.37 4.07 -8.99
C ILE A 232 9.89 4.11 -8.87
N LEU A 233 10.54 3.12 -9.46
CA LEU A 233 11.97 2.86 -9.31
C LEU A 233 12.69 3.09 -10.65
N ASN A 234 13.91 3.62 -10.59
CA ASN A 234 14.83 3.62 -11.73
C ASN A 234 15.51 2.23 -11.88
N ALA A 235 16.35 2.08 -12.90
CA ALA A 235 17.07 0.82 -13.18
C ALA A 235 18.06 0.41 -12.06
N LYS A 236 18.38 1.32 -11.12
CA LYS A 236 19.23 1.02 -9.95
C LYS A 236 18.41 0.57 -8.73
N GLY A 237 17.08 0.53 -8.83
CA GLY A 237 16.19 0.24 -7.70
C GLY A 237 16.01 1.42 -6.75
N GLU A 238 16.36 2.66 -7.15
CA GLU A 238 16.14 3.87 -6.35
C GLU A 238 14.75 4.44 -6.61
N LEU A 239 14.08 4.93 -5.58
CA LEU A 239 12.79 5.60 -5.67
C LEU A 239 12.94 6.93 -6.43
N VAL A 240 12.24 7.09 -7.54
CA VAL A 240 12.17 8.34 -8.30
C VAL A 240 10.83 9.03 -8.18
N SER A 241 9.79 8.30 -7.79
CA SER A 241 8.44 8.82 -7.55
C SER A 241 7.59 7.76 -6.84
N MET A 242 6.33 8.08 -6.59
CA MET A 242 5.35 7.18 -6.02
C MET A 242 3.99 7.42 -6.69
N ILE A 243 3.32 6.34 -7.12
CA ILE A 243 1.98 6.44 -7.72
C ILE A 243 0.98 6.94 -6.68
N PHE A 244 0.20 7.96 -7.02
CA PHE A 244 -0.95 8.37 -6.22
C PHE A 244 -2.27 8.31 -6.99
N ALA A 245 -2.25 8.43 -8.33
CA ALA A 245 -3.46 8.37 -9.16
C ALA A 245 -3.18 7.76 -10.54
N GLY A 246 -4.23 7.33 -11.22
CA GLY A 246 -4.25 7.08 -12.65
C GLY A 246 -4.86 8.25 -13.40
N PHE A 247 -4.51 8.41 -14.67
CA PHE A 247 -5.14 9.40 -15.53
C PHE A 247 -6.50 8.85 -16.01
N PRO A 248 -7.63 9.51 -15.70
CA PRO A 248 -8.96 8.92 -15.92
C PRO A 248 -9.25 8.49 -17.37
N ALA A 249 -8.73 9.22 -18.33
CA ALA A 249 -8.96 8.97 -19.77
C ALA A 249 -7.98 7.93 -20.36
N MET A 250 -6.92 7.54 -19.63
CA MET A 250 -5.86 6.64 -20.12
C MET A 250 -5.37 5.73 -19.01
N GLU A 251 -5.85 4.49 -18.98
CA GLU A 251 -5.52 3.51 -17.93
C GLU A 251 -4.02 3.15 -17.85
N SER A 252 -3.28 3.41 -18.92
CA SER A 252 -1.83 3.18 -19.02
C SER A 252 -0.99 4.39 -18.58
N VAL A 253 -1.61 5.46 -18.05
CA VAL A 253 -0.92 6.65 -17.58
C VAL A 253 -1.10 6.80 -16.07
N GLY A 254 0.01 6.70 -15.35
CA GLY A 254 0.09 6.92 -13.92
C GLY A 254 0.60 8.31 -13.58
N LEU A 255 0.05 8.88 -12.51
CA LEU A 255 0.48 10.13 -11.90
C LEU A 255 1.28 9.83 -10.65
N GLY A 256 2.46 10.42 -10.55
CA GLY A 256 3.35 10.25 -9.40
C GLY A 256 3.67 11.57 -8.71
N SER A 257 3.96 11.46 -7.42
CA SER A 257 4.42 12.57 -6.58
C SER A 257 5.79 13.05 -7.03
N ASN A 258 6.03 14.36 -6.93
CA ASN A 258 7.31 14.94 -7.30
C ASN A 258 8.44 14.45 -6.38
N LEU A 259 9.56 14.03 -6.97
CA LEU A 259 10.70 13.46 -6.24
C LEU A 259 11.24 14.43 -5.18
N ASN A 260 11.36 15.72 -5.49
CA ASN A 260 11.89 16.70 -4.52
C ASN A 260 10.93 16.86 -3.34
N SER A 261 9.61 16.89 -3.59
CA SER A 261 8.59 16.95 -2.53
C SER A 261 8.66 15.71 -1.65
N ILE A 262 8.80 14.51 -2.25
CA ILE A 262 8.98 13.27 -1.49
C ILE A 262 10.23 13.36 -0.59
N ARG A 263 11.37 13.78 -1.15
CA ARG A 263 12.64 13.84 -0.40
C ARG A 263 12.56 14.79 0.79
N THR A 264 12.10 16.02 0.58
CA THR A 264 11.96 17.02 1.65
C THR A 264 11.02 16.48 2.72
N PHE A 265 9.83 16.03 2.35
CA PHE A 265 8.83 15.53 3.29
C PHE A 265 9.34 14.32 4.11
N VAL A 266 10.00 13.37 3.46
CA VAL A 266 10.53 12.18 4.15
C VAL A 266 11.65 12.54 5.12
N ILE A 267 12.59 13.40 4.71
CA ILE A 267 13.69 13.82 5.58
C ILE A 267 13.15 14.52 6.83
N ASP A 268 12.30 15.52 6.66
CA ASP A 268 11.74 16.31 7.76
C ASP A 268 10.92 15.43 8.71
N THR A 269 10.09 14.54 8.15
CA THR A 269 9.23 13.65 8.93
C THR A 269 10.02 12.60 9.70
N VAL A 270 10.98 11.95 9.07
CA VAL A 270 11.77 10.89 9.73
C VAL A 270 12.68 11.49 10.80
N VAL A 271 13.37 12.61 10.51
CA VAL A 271 14.22 13.29 11.49
C VAL A 271 13.39 13.72 12.72
N SER A 272 12.25 14.35 12.53
CA SER A 272 11.38 14.74 13.66
C SER A 272 10.94 13.52 14.49
N SER A 273 10.55 12.43 13.83
CA SER A 273 10.15 11.18 14.52
C SER A 273 11.29 10.55 15.31
N GLU A 274 12.50 10.56 14.77
CA GLU A 274 13.70 10.05 15.46
C GLU A 274 14.07 10.91 16.67
N MET A 275 13.96 12.23 16.56
CA MET A 275 14.18 13.13 17.68
C MET A 275 13.18 12.89 18.83
N ASP A 276 11.89 12.69 18.51
CA ASP A 276 10.87 12.37 19.48
C ASP A 276 11.13 11.01 20.19
N LEU A 277 11.55 10.00 19.42
CA LEU A 277 11.91 8.69 19.96
C LEU A 277 13.12 8.80 20.91
N TRP A 278 14.14 9.54 20.50
CA TRP A 278 15.33 9.78 21.30
C TRP A 278 14.99 10.52 22.61
N ALA A 279 14.19 11.57 22.54
CA ALA A 279 13.77 12.34 23.72
C ALA A 279 13.01 11.45 24.71
N ARG A 280 12.02 10.67 24.25
CA ARG A 280 11.26 9.75 25.11
C ARG A 280 12.16 8.71 25.79
N LYS A 281 13.11 8.15 25.05
CA LYS A 281 14.04 7.14 25.56
C LYS A 281 14.92 7.73 26.68
N ASN A 282 15.44 8.94 26.50
CA ASN A 282 16.30 9.57 27.50
C ASN A 282 15.52 10.13 28.72
N MET A 283 14.34 10.73 28.50
CA MET A 283 13.47 11.18 29.62
C MET A 283 12.97 10.01 30.47
N SER A 284 12.75 8.83 29.92
CA SER A 284 12.36 7.65 30.69
C SER A 284 13.50 7.09 31.54
N LEU A 285 14.76 7.29 31.16
CA LEU A 285 15.93 6.89 31.96
C LEU A 285 16.10 7.78 33.19
N ASP A 286 15.95 9.10 33.04
CA ASP A 286 16.05 10.04 34.17
C ASP A 286 14.98 9.79 35.24
N SER A 287 13.77 9.41 34.84
CA SER A 287 12.68 9.11 35.80
C SER A 287 12.90 7.84 36.64
N THR A 288 13.75 6.92 36.17
CA THR A 288 14.11 5.70 36.89
C THR A 288 15.25 5.91 37.90
N GLU A 289 16.17 6.84 37.63
CA GLU A 289 17.26 7.18 38.53
C GLU A 289 16.81 8.00 39.77
N ILE A 290 15.78 8.82 39.63
CA ILE A 290 15.23 9.64 40.74
C ILE A 290 14.55 8.79 41.84
N LYS A 291 14.15 7.55 41.55
CA LYS A 291 13.48 6.67 42.54
C LYS A 291 14.41 5.95 43.51
N THR A 292 15.70 6.09 43.40
CA THR A 292 16.68 5.35 44.23
C THR A 292 17.40 6.20 45.28
N ILE A 293 17.01 7.49 45.48
CA ILE A 293 17.55 8.25 46.60
C ILE A 293 16.63 8.03 47.81
N GLU A 294 16.86 6.96 48.57
CA GLU A 294 16.26 6.81 49.90
C GLU A 294 16.77 7.95 50.80
N PRO A 295 15.86 8.66 51.51
CA PRO A 295 16.30 9.64 52.51
C PRO A 295 17.06 8.94 53.63
N PRO A 296 18.09 9.59 54.21
CA PRO A 296 18.83 9.00 55.31
C PRO A 296 17.88 8.74 56.46
N ARG A 297 17.90 7.53 57.01
CA ARG A 297 17.11 7.15 58.21
C ARG A 297 17.63 7.92 59.40
N PRO A 298 16.72 8.34 60.32
CA PRO A 298 17.07 9.13 61.53
C PRO A 298 17.90 8.34 62.53
#